data_c1aef7ce977f3213017617c5ed48be03
#
_entry.id   c1aef7ce977f3213017617c5ed48be03
#
_cell.length_a   1.000
_cell.length_b   1.000
_cell.length_c   1.000
_cell.angle_alpha   90.00
_cell.angle_beta   90.00
_cell.angle_gamma   90.00
#
_symmetry.space_group_name_H-M   'P 1'
#
loop_
_entity.id
_entity.type
_entity.pdbx_description
1 polymer ?
#
loop_
_entity_poly.entity_id
_entity_poly.type
_entity_poly.pdbx_seq_one_letter_code
_entity_poly.pdbx_strand_id
1 'polypeptide(L)'
;FHIKKHLPIGRGGMILTDDVEASKWLKKARFDGREPIPLLEDNFTQLGWNMYMTPSDAARGIQLFEVIRNKELPDLKVEEQGYPDLSKFDVYNK
;
A
#
# COMPACT_ATOMS: atom_id res chain seq x y z
N PHE A 1 -1.84 1.26 6.29
CA PHE A 1 -2.11 0.37 7.44
C PHE A 1 -1.13 0.57 8.60
N HIS A 2 -0.66 1.82 8.76
CA HIS A 2 0.17 2.18 9.91
C HIS A 2 -0.56 1.90 11.23
N ILE A 3 0.18 1.67 12.32
CA ILE A 3 -0.38 1.32 13.63
C ILE A 3 -1.40 2.34 14.19
N LYS A 4 -1.32 3.61 13.78
CA LYS A 4 -2.26 4.68 14.15
C LYS A 4 -3.53 4.74 13.27
N LYS A 5 -3.75 3.80 12.36
CA LYS A 5 -4.92 3.75 11.46
C LYS A 5 -5.97 2.77 11.97
N HIS A 6 -7.20 2.87 11.45
CA HIS A 6 -8.31 2.00 11.85
C HIS A 6 -8.04 0.51 11.58
N LEU A 7 -7.23 0.21 10.55
CA LEU A 7 -6.75 -1.15 10.28
C LEU A 7 -5.24 -1.20 10.54
N PRO A 8 -4.83 -1.41 11.80
CA PRO A 8 -3.44 -1.26 12.23
C PRO A 8 -2.63 -2.54 12.02
N ILE A 9 -2.40 -2.90 10.76
CA ILE A 9 -1.57 -4.08 10.43
C ILE A 9 -0.11 -3.85 10.85
N GLY A 10 0.37 -2.60 10.76
CA GLY A 10 1.71 -2.16 11.09
C GLY A 10 2.34 -1.36 9.95
N ARG A 11 2.20 -1.83 8.73
CA ARG A 11 2.66 -1.17 7.51
C ARG A 11 1.76 -1.54 6.32
N GLY A 12 2.02 -0.93 5.18
CA GLY A 12 1.28 -1.19 3.95
C GLY A 12 0.16 -0.18 3.73
N GLY A 13 -0.56 -0.40 2.68
CA GLY A 13 -1.66 0.44 2.22
C GLY A 13 -2.55 -0.30 1.24
N MET A 14 -3.56 0.38 0.74
CA MET A 14 -4.49 -0.14 -0.24
C MET A 14 -4.82 0.95 -1.24
N ILE A 15 -4.90 0.59 -2.50
CA ILE A 15 -5.44 1.42 -3.57
C ILE A 15 -6.73 0.76 -4.06
N LEU A 16 -7.82 1.51 -4.07
CA LEU A 16 -9.10 1.11 -4.64
C LEU A 16 -9.28 1.84 -5.97
N THR A 17 -9.66 1.11 -7.01
CA THR A 17 -9.89 1.69 -8.34
C THR A 17 -10.88 0.84 -9.14
N ASP A 18 -11.74 1.50 -9.89
CA ASP A 18 -12.63 0.89 -10.88
C ASP A 18 -11.97 0.84 -12.28
N ASP A 19 -10.82 1.47 -12.46
CA ASP A 19 -10.04 1.43 -13.69
C ASP A 19 -9.29 0.10 -13.79
N VAL A 20 -9.72 -0.74 -14.75
CA VAL A 20 -9.16 -2.07 -14.98
C VAL A 20 -7.69 -2.01 -15.41
N GLU A 21 -7.33 -1.05 -16.25
CA GLU A 21 -5.95 -0.91 -16.76
C GLU A 21 -5.02 -0.41 -15.64
N ALA A 22 -5.48 0.56 -14.83
CA ALA A 22 -4.75 0.99 -13.64
C ALA A 22 -4.56 -0.18 -12.66
N SER A 23 -5.59 -1.00 -12.44
CA SER A 23 -5.49 -2.18 -11.58
C SER A 23 -4.44 -3.19 -12.06
N LYS A 24 -4.42 -3.48 -13.37
CA LYS A 24 -3.41 -4.37 -13.98
C LYS A 24 -2.00 -3.81 -13.80
N TRP A 25 -1.83 -2.53 -14.10
CA TRP A 25 -0.54 -1.85 -13.95
C TRP A 25 -0.03 -1.89 -12.50
N LEU A 26 -0.91 -1.55 -11.53
CA LEU A 26 -0.58 -1.54 -10.11
C LEU A 26 -0.22 -2.93 -9.56
N LYS A 27 -0.89 -3.98 -10.05
CA LYS A 27 -0.56 -5.37 -9.66
C LYS A 27 0.86 -5.75 -10.04
N LYS A 28 1.31 -5.37 -11.23
CA LYS A 28 2.70 -5.55 -11.64
C LYS A 28 3.65 -4.62 -10.88
N ALA A 29 3.30 -3.35 -10.76
CA ALA A 29 4.13 -2.34 -10.11
C ALA A 29 4.51 -2.75 -8.68
N ARG A 30 3.58 -3.32 -7.91
CA ARG A 30 3.85 -3.79 -6.54
C ARG A 30 4.63 -5.09 -6.47
N PHE A 31 4.76 -5.83 -7.56
CA PHE A 31 5.41 -7.13 -7.66
C PHE A 31 6.62 -7.09 -8.60
N ASP A 32 7.54 -6.19 -8.34
CA ASP A 32 8.80 -6.02 -9.08
C ASP A 32 8.61 -5.79 -10.60
N GLY A 33 7.47 -5.30 -11.04
CA GLY A 33 7.11 -5.13 -12.45
C GLY A 33 6.72 -6.43 -13.16
N ARG A 34 6.50 -7.51 -12.41
CA ARG A 34 6.31 -8.86 -12.92
C ARG A 34 4.84 -9.27 -13.05
N GLU A 35 4.61 -10.24 -13.94
CA GLU A 35 3.40 -11.05 -13.97
C GLU A 35 3.51 -12.22 -12.97
N PRO A 36 2.37 -12.80 -12.52
CA PRO A 36 2.38 -14.01 -11.68
C PRO A 36 2.60 -15.29 -12.52
N ILE A 37 3.68 -15.32 -13.27
CA ILE A 37 4.12 -16.43 -14.14
C ILE A 37 5.57 -16.77 -13.82
N PRO A 38 6.09 -17.93 -14.30
CA PRO A 38 7.49 -18.29 -14.12
C PRO A 38 8.43 -17.18 -14.63
N LEU A 39 9.51 -16.95 -13.91
CA LEU A 39 10.44 -15.86 -14.17
C LEU A 39 10.99 -15.82 -15.61
N LEU A 40 11.28 -16.99 -16.16
CA LEU A 40 11.83 -17.13 -17.52
C LEU A 40 10.81 -16.91 -18.63
N GLU A 41 9.51 -16.85 -18.29
CA GLU A 41 8.42 -16.63 -19.23
C GLU A 41 7.94 -15.15 -19.19
N ASP A 42 8.45 -14.36 -18.24
CA ASP A 42 8.04 -12.97 -18.07
C ASP A 42 8.78 -12.05 -19.04
N ASN A 43 8.04 -11.17 -19.69
CA ASN A 43 8.58 -10.21 -20.65
C ASN A 43 9.03 -8.88 -20.01
N PHE A 44 8.83 -8.69 -18.71
CA PHE A 44 9.25 -7.48 -17.96
C PHE A 44 8.86 -6.17 -18.65
N THR A 45 7.59 -5.96 -18.91
CA THR A 45 7.09 -4.84 -19.70
C THR A 45 7.03 -3.50 -18.96
N GLN A 46 7.30 -3.49 -17.66
CA GLN A 46 7.30 -2.27 -16.84
C GLN A 46 8.25 -2.40 -15.66
N LEU A 47 8.62 -1.26 -15.10
CA LEU A 47 9.30 -1.19 -13.79
C LEU A 47 8.31 -1.45 -12.67
N GLY A 48 8.83 -1.97 -11.57
CA GLY A 48 8.05 -2.18 -10.36
C GLY A 48 8.93 -2.21 -9.11
N TRP A 49 8.28 -2.45 -8.00
CA TRP A 49 8.90 -2.44 -6.68
C TRP A 49 8.44 -3.64 -5.86
N ASN A 50 9.24 -4.04 -4.90
CA ASN A 50 8.83 -5.04 -3.90
C ASN A 50 7.91 -4.37 -2.87
N MET A 51 6.62 -4.25 -3.21
CA MET A 51 5.60 -3.55 -2.40
C MET A 51 4.37 -4.41 -2.13
N TYR A 52 4.44 -5.71 -2.35
CA TYR A 52 3.35 -6.62 -2.01
C TYR A 52 3.35 -6.93 -0.51
N MET A 53 2.16 -7.14 0.02
CA MET A 53 1.97 -7.51 1.42
C MET A 53 2.44 -8.94 1.65
N THR A 54 3.15 -9.18 2.76
CA THR A 54 3.54 -10.55 3.13
C THR A 54 2.31 -11.37 3.53
N PRO A 55 2.33 -12.71 3.36
CA PRO A 55 1.20 -13.55 3.77
C PRO A 55 0.82 -13.39 5.24
N SER A 56 1.78 -13.21 6.14
CA SER A 56 1.52 -12.97 7.57
C SER A 56 0.81 -11.66 7.83
N ASP A 57 1.24 -10.57 7.16
CA ASP A 57 0.58 -9.27 7.25
C ASP A 57 -0.83 -9.32 6.67
N ALA A 58 -1.03 -10.02 5.55
CA ALA A 58 -2.33 -10.21 4.94
C ALA A 58 -3.28 -10.99 5.86
N ALA A 59 -2.83 -12.08 6.45
CA ALA A 59 -3.62 -12.87 7.41
C ALA A 59 -4.02 -12.03 8.63
N ARG A 60 -3.08 -11.28 9.20
CA ARG A 60 -3.36 -10.33 10.29
C ARG A 60 -4.38 -9.28 9.88
N GLY A 61 -4.24 -8.73 8.67
CA GLY A 61 -5.16 -7.73 8.13
C GLY A 61 -6.58 -8.25 8.00
N ILE A 62 -6.77 -9.47 7.51
CA ILE A 62 -8.08 -10.12 7.41
C ILE A 62 -8.72 -10.27 8.79
N GLN A 63 -7.99 -10.77 9.77
CA GLN A 63 -8.48 -10.93 11.14
C GLN A 63 -8.89 -9.58 11.77
N LEU A 64 -8.07 -8.56 11.63
CA LEU A 64 -8.38 -7.22 12.12
C LEU A 64 -9.59 -6.61 11.41
N PHE A 65 -9.69 -6.82 10.09
CA PHE A 65 -10.82 -6.33 9.32
C PHE A 65 -12.14 -6.96 9.77
N GLU A 66 -12.17 -8.27 10.03
CA GLU A 66 -13.37 -8.93 10.56
C GLU A 66 -13.84 -8.35 11.90
N VAL A 67 -12.91 -7.88 12.72
CA VAL A 67 -13.23 -7.25 14.01
C VAL A 67 -13.88 -5.88 13.82
N ILE A 68 -13.48 -5.11 12.79
CA ILE A 68 -13.86 -3.70 12.66
C ILE A 68 -14.95 -3.45 11.61
N ARG A 69 -15.15 -4.34 10.63
CA ARG A 69 -15.99 -4.11 9.43
C ARG A 69 -17.43 -3.69 9.71
N ASN A 70 -17.98 -4.10 10.85
CA ASN A 70 -19.37 -3.81 11.25
C ASN A 70 -19.44 -2.86 12.45
N LYS A 71 -18.35 -2.20 12.81
CA LYS A 71 -18.28 -1.27 13.92
C LYS A 71 -18.30 0.16 13.42
N GLU A 72 -18.97 1.02 14.16
CA GLU A 72 -18.77 2.46 14.03
C GLU A 72 -17.35 2.78 14.53
N LEU A 73 -16.53 3.34 13.65
CA LEU A 73 -15.15 3.67 13.97
C LEU A 73 -15.09 5.15 14.36
N PRO A 74 -14.37 5.49 15.44
CA PRO A 74 -14.17 6.87 15.81
C PRO A 74 -13.36 7.61 14.74
N ASP A 75 -13.58 8.91 14.61
CA ASP A 75 -12.72 9.74 13.77
C ASP A 75 -11.26 9.66 14.25
N LEU A 76 -10.36 9.47 13.30
CA LEU A 76 -8.94 9.56 13.59
C LEU A 76 -8.63 11.02 13.91
N LYS A 77 -8.14 11.29 15.11
CA LYS A 77 -7.57 12.61 15.41
C LYS A 77 -6.42 12.84 14.44
N VAL A 78 -6.60 13.78 13.55
CA VAL A 78 -5.50 14.32 12.76
C VAL A 78 -4.64 15.08 13.77
N GLU A 79 -3.48 14.53 14.11
CA GLU A 79 -2.50 15.30 14.85
C GLU A 79 -2.12 16.47 13.93
N GLU A 80 -2.44 17.70 14.36
CA GLU A 80 -2.09 18.94 13.67
C GLU A 80 -0.57 19.24 13.74
N GLN A 81 0.23 18.21 13.73
CA GLN A 81 1.66 18.35 13.50
C GLN A 81 1.85 18.62 12.02
N GLY A 82 2.02 19.89 11.69
CA GLY A 82 2.32 20.30 10.33
C GLY A 82 3.49 19.50 9.80
N TYR A 83 3.32 18.91 8.61
CA TYR A 83 4.45 18.29 7.92
C TYR A 83 5.49 19.35 7.59
N PRO A 84 6.79 19.04 7.69
CA PRO A 84 7.82 19.96 7.27
C PRO A 84 7.67 20.27 5.77
N ASP A 85 7.90 21.52 5.43
CA ASP A 85 7.99 21.92 4.02
C ASP A 85 9.28 21.34 3.41
N LEU A 86 9.13 20.30 2.63
CA LEU A 86 10.25 19.56 2.06
C LEU A 86 11.07 20.40 1.08
N SER A 87 10.49 21.45 0.48
CA SER A 87 11.21 22.34 -0.41
C SER A 87 12.36 23.11 0.26
N LYS A 88 12.37 23.16 1.59
CA LYS A 88 13.44 23.80 2.39
C LYS A 88 14.69 22.93 2.60
N PHE A 89 14.67 21.69 2.14
CA PHE A 89 15.79 20.76 2.31
C PHE A 89 16.46 20.49 0.97
N ASP A 90 17.76 20.74 0.89
CA ASP A 90 18.55 20.63 -0.35
C ASP A 90 18.44 19.25 -1.03
N VAL A 91 18.24 18.20 -0.25
CA VAL A 91 18.07 16.84 -0.77
C VAL A 91 16.88 16.69 -1.72
N TYR A 92 15.85 17.55 -1.61
CA TYR A 92 14.68 17.55 -2.47
C TYR A 92 14.72 18.61 -3.57
N ASN A 93 15.76 19.44 -3.62
CA ASN A 93 15.93 20.55 -4.58
C ASN A 93 16.93 20.22 -5.71
N LYS A 94 16.83 19.00 -6.23
CA LYS A 94 17.70 18.56 -7.34
C LYS A 94 17.08 18.85 -8.69
#